data_030a44278c4aeb8bac7f5ccf06ece1e2
#
_entry.id   030a44278c4aeb8bac7f5ccf06ece1e2
#
_cell.length_a   1.000
_cell.length_b   1.000
_cell.length_c   1.000
_cell.angle_alpha   90.00
_cell.angle_beta   90.00
_cell.angle_gamma   90.00
#
_symmetry.space_group_name_H-M   'P 1'
#
loop_
_entity.id
_entity.type
_entity.pdbx_description
1 polymer ?
#
loop_
_entity_poly.entity_id
_entity_poly.type
_entity_poly.pdbx_seq_one_letter_code
_entity_poly.pdbx_strand_id
1 'polypeptide(L)'
;MFGMNVKEIDATQLAKWVEDASHKLRIIDVRQMEEIVHGTVPKAEALPLHVLPAKVHELDKTEKLIVVCRSGARSAQACMFLQQQGFSNVFNLRGGMMGWVQSGFAPCQLA
;
A
#
# COMPACT_ATOMS: atom_id res chain seq x y z
N MET A 1 6.47 -4.36 22.43
CA MET A 1 6.05 -4.43 21.89
C MET A 1 5.39 -4.67 21.79
N PHE A 2 5.28 -4.74 21.82
CA PHE A 2 4.59 -5.04 21.53
C PHE A 2 3.86 -4.77 20.56
N GLY A 3 3.92 -5.01 20.05
CA GLY A 3 3.37 -4.37 18.89
C GLY A 3 2.57 -5.29 18.06
N MET A 4 1.87 -4.69 17.12
CA MET A 4 1.12 -5.45 16.14
C MET A 4 2.07 -5.97 15.08
N ASN A 5 1.82 -7.20 14.63
CA ASN A 5 2.54 -7.74 13.48
C ASN A 5 1.96 -7.15 12.22
N VAL A 6 2.79 -6.41 11.49
CA VAL A 6 2.42 -5.89 10.19
C VAL A 6 2.87 -6.90 9.14
N LYS A 7 1.90 -7.46 8.42
CA LYS A 7 2.22 -8.39 7.32
C LYS A 7 2.89 -7.61 6.20
N GLU A 8 3.86 -8.24 5.55
CA GLU A 8 4.60 -7.60 4.48
C GLU A 8 4.65 -8.48 3.25
N ILE A 9 4.74 -7.83 2.09
CA ILE A 9 5.05 -8.48 0.82
C ILE A 9 6.15 -7.68 0.15
N ASP A 10 6.91 -8.33 -0.72
CA ASP A 10 7.93 -7.63 -1.49
C ASP A 10 7.41 -7.22 -2.86
N ALA A 11 8.22 -6.45 -3.58
CA ALA A 11 7.83 -5.93 -4.89
C ALA A 11 7.54 -7.04 -5.89
N THR A 12 8.33 -8.11 -5.86
CA THR A 12 8.15 -9.23 -6.80
C THR A 12 6.81 -9.92 -6.59
N GLN A 13 6.42 -10.14 -5.33
CA GLN A 13 5.14 -10.75 -5.02
C GLN A 13 3.99 -9.83 -5.43
N LEU A 14 4.13 -8.52 -5.15
CA LEU A 14 3.08 -7.57 -5.52
C LEU A 14 2.92 -7.50 -7.03
N ALA A 15 4.03 -7.51 -7.78
CA ALA A 15 3.97 -7.48 -9.23
C ALA A 15 3.17 -8.66 -9.78
N LYS A 16 3.36 -9.85 -9.20
CA LYS A 16 2.60 -11.04 -9.59
C LYS A 16 1.11 -10.86 -9.31
N TRP A 17 0.77 -10.34 -8.13
CA TRP A 17 -0.63 -10.13 -7.77
C TRP A 17 -1.30 -9.09 -8.66
N VAL A 18 -0.58 -8.03 -9.04
CA VAL A 18 -1.11 -6.98 -9.90
C VAL A 18 -1.45 -7.53 -11.29
N GLU A 19 -0.61 -8.43 -11.81
CA GLU A 19 -0.81 -9.02 -13.15
C GLU A 19 -1.92 -10.06 -13.18
N ASP A 20 -2.25 -10.65 -12.05
CA ASP A 20 -3.26 -11.71 -11.97
C ASP A 20 -4.65 -11.08 -11.83
N ALA A 21 -5.40 -11.06 -12.93
CA ALA A 21 -6.73 -10.46 -12.97
C ALA A 21 -7.72 -11.14 -12.00
N SER A 22 -7.46 -12.40 -11.64
CA SER A 22 -8.31 -13.12 -10.68
C SER A 22 -7.98 -12.79 -9.24
N HIS A 23 -6.85 -12.15 -8.98
CA HIS A 23 -6.39 -11.81 -7.64
C HIS A 23 -6.93 -10.44 -7.25
N LYS A 24 -7.98 -10.44 -6.45
CA LYS A 24 -8.63 -9.19 -6.06
C LYS A 24 -7.89 -8.54 -4.93
N LEU A 25 -7.46 -7.30 -5.15
CA LEU A 25 -6.78 -6.52 -4.14
C LEU A 25 -7.00 -5.04 -4.43
N ARG A 26 -6.69 -4.23 -3.42
CA ARG A 26 -6.75 -2.78 -3.52
C ARG A 26 -5.42 -2.25 -3.02
N ILE A 27 -4.83 -1.33 -3.76
CA ILE A 27 -3.52 -0.78 -3.42
C ILE A 27 -3.71 0.69 -3.10
N ILE A 28 -3.24 1.12 -1.93
CA ILE A 28 -3.32 2.53 -1.53
C ILE A 28 -1.91 3.06 -1.29
N ASP A 29 -1.63 4.21 -1.89
CA ASP A 29 -0.37 4.91 -1.73
C ASP A 29 -0.59 6.04 -0.73
N VAL A 30 0.09 5.96 0.42
CA VAL A 30 -0.12 6.91 1.52
C VAL A 30 0.89 8.05 1.55
N ARG A 31 1.66 8.21 0.46
CA ARG A 31 2.60 9.32 0.33
C ARG A 31 1.85 10.62 0.07
N GLN A 32 2.59 11.73 0.10
CA GLN A 32 2.05 13.02 -0.30
C GLN A 32 1.79 13.04 -1.81
N MET A 33 0.84 13.84 -2.25
CA MET A 33 0.51 13.94 -3.68
C MET A 33 1.72 14.38 -4.50
N GLU A 34 2.57 15.24 -3.95
CA GLU A 34 3.78 15.70 -4.62
C GLU A 34 4.72 14.55 -4.97
N GLU A 35 4.70 13.49 -4.16
CA GLU A 35 5.48 12.28 -4.44
C GLU A 35 4.76 11.39 -5.45
N ILE A 36 3.46 11.21 -5.25
CA ILE A 36 2.66 10.26 -6.04
C ILE A 36 2.60 10.67 -7.52
N VAL A 37 2.59 11.97 -7.81
CA VAL A 37 2.52 12.45 -9.19
C VAL A 37 3.73 12.03 -10.03
N HIS A 38 4.83 11.65 -9.39
CA HIS A 38 6.02 11.16 -10.09
C HIS A 38 5.98 9.66 -10.36
N GLY A 39 4.91 8.99 -9.95
CA GLY A 39 4.73 7.57 -10.21
C GLY A 39 4.40 6.78 -8.97
N THR A 40 3.63 5.71 -9.16
CA THR A 40 3.20 4.82 -8.08
C THR A 40 3.11 3.40 -8.62
N VAL A 41 2.70 2.46 -7.78
CA VAL A 41 2.45 1.09 -8.21
C VAL A 41 1.24 1.06 -9.16
N PRO A 42 1.28 0.25 -10.23
CA PRO A 42 0.10 0.11 -11.10
C PRO A 42 -1.15 -0.21 -10.29
N LYS A 43 -2.25 0.43 -10.64
CA LYS A 43 -3.57 0.27 -10.00
C LYS A 43 -3.67 0.90 -8.61
N ALA A 44 -2.64 1.57 -8.14
CA ALA A 44 -2.69 2.22 -6.83
C ALA A 44 -3.60 3.42 -6.85
N GLU A 45 -4.25 3.66 -5.70
CA GLU A 45 -5.07 4.83 -5.45
C GLU A 45 -4.31 5.74 -4.49
N ALA A 46 -4.42 7.03 -4.67
CA ALA A 46 -3.80 7.99 -3.75
C ALA A 46 -4.65 8.13 -2.51
N LEU A 47 -4.05 7.89 -1.35
CA LEU A 47 -4.75 8.09 -0.07
C LEU A 47 -3.70 8.51 0.97
N PRO A 48 -3.27 9.78 0.92
CA PRO A 48 -2.20 10.26 1.81
C PRO A 48 -2.46 9.96 3.27
N LEU A 49 -1.40 9.68 4.01
CA LEU A 49 -1.49 9.22 5.40
C LEU A 49 -2.34 10.15 6.27
N HIS A 50 -2.20 11.46 6.08
CA HIS A 50 -2.94 12.43 6.89
C HIS A 50 -4.44 12.46 6.57
N VAL A 51 -4.82 11.94 5.41
CA VAL A 51 -6.23 11.87 4.98
C VAL A 51 -6.86 10.54 5.37
N LEU A 52 -6.04 9.51 5.54
CA LEU A 52 -6.52 8.14 5.77
C LEU A 52 -7.54 8.03 6.91
N PRO A 53 -7.35 8.65 8.08
CA PRO A 53 -8.33 8.51 9.16
C PRO A 53 -9.73 8.99 8.77
N ALA A 54 -9.83 10.03 7.95
CA ALA A 54 -11.13 10.55 7.51
C ALA A 54 -11.77 9.68 6.45
N LYS A 55 -10.98 8.84 5.78
CA LYS A 55 -11.46 8.02 4.65
C LYS A 55 -11.55 6.54 4.96
N VAL A 56 -11.13 6.13 6.15
CA VAL A 56 -11.04 4.70 6.46
C VAL A 56 -12.38 3.98 6.33
N HIS A 57 -13.47 4.67 6.59
CA HIS A 57 -14.82 4.09 6.49
C HIS A 57 -15.22 3.78 5.04
N GLU A 58 -14.50 4.32 4.06
CA GLU A 58 -14.75 4.05 2.65
C GLU A 58 -14.03 2.80 2.17
N LEU A 59 -13.18 2.22 3.00
CA LEU A 59 -12.43 1.02 2.66
C LEU A 59 -13.18 -0.23 3.13
N ASP A 60 -13.09 -1.29 2.36
CA ASP A 60 -13.75 -2.55 2.68
C ASP A 60 -12.82 -3.42 3.52
N LYS A 61 -13.24 -3.74 4.74
CA LYS A 61 -12.44 -4.54 5.67
C LYS A 61 -12.21 -5.97 5.20
N THR A 62 -12.99 -6.45 4.26
CA THR A 62 -12.87 -7.81 3.72
C THR A 62 -11.91 -7.88 2.54
N GLU A 63 -11.57 -6.74 1.96
CA GLU A 63 -10.64 -6.68 0.83
C GLU A 63 -9.19 -6.83 1.28
N LYS A 64 -8.38 -7.41 0.41
CA LYS A 64 -6.93 -7.40 0.61
C LYS A 64 -6.42 -6.01 0.26
N LEU A 65 -5.79 -5.37 1.22
CA LEU A 65 -5.23 -4.04 1.06
C LEU A 65 -3.70 -4.11 1.06
N ILE A 66 -3.10 -3.45 0.08
CA ILE A 66 -1.65 -3.28 0.03
C ILE A 66 -1.37 -1.80 0.23
N VAL A 67 -0.54 -1.47 1.21
CA VAL A 67 -0.23 -0.09 1.54
C VAL A 67 1.20 0.24 1.11
N VAL A 68 1.36 1.35 0.41
CA VAL A 68 2.62 1.73 -0.24
C VAL A 68 3.04 3.11 0.23
N CYS A 69 4.34 3.25 0.53
CA CYS A 69 4.96 4.56 0.68
C CYS A 69 6.33 4.53 0.00
N ARG A 70 7.21 5.46 0.36
CA ARG A 70 8.52 5.52 -0.30
C ARG A 70 9.42 4.35 0.09
N SER A 71 9.55 4.08 1.40
CA SER A 71 10.50 3.10 1.92
C SER A 71 9.86 2.00 2.76
N GLY A 72 8.58 2.13 3.09
CA GLY A 72 7.86 1.18 3.93
C GLY A 72 7.55 1.68 5.34
N ALA A 73 8.08 2.83 5.75
CA ALA A 73 7.90 3.31 7.13
C ALA A 73 6.51 3.93 7.36
N ARG A 74 6.10 4.87 6.51
CA ARG A 74 4.78 5.50 6.61
C ARG A 74 3.66 4.50 6.38
N SER A 75 3.88 3.58 5.43
CA SER A 75 2.90 2.55 5.13
C SER A 75 2.77 1.54 6.27
N ALA A 76 3.86 1.26 7.00
CA ALA A 76 3.76 0.41 8.18
C ALA A 76 2.89 1.07 9.26
N GLN A 77 3.02 2.38 9.46
CA GLN A 77 2.15 3.12 10.37
C GLN A 77 0.69 3.03 9.93
N ALA A 78 0.45 3.18 8.63
CA ALA A 78 -0.91 3.07 8.09
C ALA A 78 -1.47 1.68 8.32
N CYS A 79 -0.66 0.63 8.13
CA CYS A 79 -1.09 -0.74 8.39
C CYS A 79 -1.50 -0.94 9.86
N MET A 80 -0.71 -0.41 10.79
CA MET A 80 -1.04 -0.51 12.21
C MET A 80 -2.35 0.20 12.52
N PHE A 81 -2.55 1.39 11.96
CA PHE A 81 -3.80 2.10 12.13
C PHE A 81 -4.98 1.29 11.59
N LEU A 82 -4.83 0.74 10.38
CA LEU A 82 -5.90 -0.04 9.76
C LEU A 82 -6.21 -1.30 10.57
N GLN A 83 -5.19 -1.96 11.11
CA GLN A 83 -5.41 -3.11 11.98
C GLN A 83 -6.22 -2.74 13.21
N GLN A 84 -5.95 -1.58 13.80
CA GLN A 84 -6.71 -1.08 14.94
C GLN A 84 -8.17 -0.78 14.57
N GLN A 85 -8.42 -0.48 13.30
CA GLN A 85 -9.77 -0.21 12.79
C GLN A 85 -10.48 -1.48 12.34
N GLY A 86 -9.87 -2.66 12.56
CA GLY A 86 -10.51 -3.93 12.26
C GLY A 86 -10.15 -4.55 10.91
N PHE A 87 -9.18 -3.98 10.21
CA PHE A 87 -8.71 -4.56 8.95
C PHE A 87 -7.69 -5.65 9.25
N SER A 88 -7.98 -6.89 8.83
CA SER A 88 -7.10 -8.02 9.11
C SER A 88 -6.30 -8.47 7.90
N ASN A 89 -6.67 -8.02 6.69
CA ASN A 89 -6.05 -8.48 5.45
C ASN A 89 -5.27 -7.33 4.81
N VAL A 90 -4.32 -6.79 5.57
CA VAL A 90 -3.56 -5.60 5.19
C VAL A 90 -2.08 -5.94 5.13
N PHE A 91 -1.43 -5.51 4.07
CA PHE A 91 -0.01 -5.80 3.82
C PHE A 91 0.74 -4.49 3.58
N ASN A 92 1.93 -4.41 4.14
CA ASN A 92 2.87 -3.33 3.85
C ASN A 92 3.77 -3.77 2.70
N LEU A 93 3.92 -2.92 1.69
CA LEU A 93 4.92 -3.19 0.64
C LEU A 93 6.30 -2.91 1.21
N ARG A 94 7.05 -3.99 1.50
CA ARG A 94 8.39 -3.88 2.05
C ARG A 94 9.29 -3.17 1.04
N GLY A 95 10.00 -2.16 1.52
CA GLY A 95 10.86 -1.36 0.65
C GLY A 95 10.14 -0.27 -0.12
N GLY A 96 8.81 -0.28 -0.12
CA GLY A 96 8.02 0.76 -0.76
C GLY A 96 8.32 0.97 -2.23
N MET A 97 8.13 2.19 -2.69
CA MET A 97 8.44 2.55 -4.07
C MET A 97 9.91 2.39 -4.41
N MET A 98 10.79 2.64 -3.44
CA MET A 98 12.24 2.42 -3.67
C MET A 98 12.50 0.96 -4.02
N GLY A 99 11.93 0.04 -3.26
CA GLY A 99 12.08 -1.39 -3.53
C GLY A 99 11.44 -1.81 -4.85
N TRP A 100 10.31 -1.22 -5.18
CA TRP A 100 9.62 -1.47 -6.44
C TRP A 100 10.53 -1.15 -7.63
N VAL A 101 11.12 0.04 -7.63
CA VAL A 101 12.00 0.49 -8.71
C VAL A 101 13.31 -0.30 -8.71
N GLN A 102 13.89 -0.57 -7.55
CA GLN A 102 15.14 -1.34 -7.44
C GLN A 102 14.97 -2.77 -7.93
N SER A 103 13.75 -3.31 -7.82
CA SER A 103 13.45 -4.65 -8.32
C SER A 103 13.21 -4.69 -9.84
N GLY A 104 13.32 -3.54 -10.50
CA GLY A 104 13.19 -3.44 -11.96
C GLY A 104 11.78 -3.19 -12.45
N PHE A 105 10.85 -2.85 -11.57
CA PHE A 105 9.48 -2.58 -11.97
C PHE A 105 9.26 -1.09 -12.19
N ALA A 106 8.53 -0.74 -13.25
CA ALA A 106 8.30 0.65 -13.59
C ALA A 106 7.20 1.26 -12.73
N PRO A 107 7.36 2.51 -12.29
CA PRO A 107 6.25 3.24 -11.69
C PRO A 107 5.26 3.65 -12.78
N CYS A 108 3.99 3.80 -12.38
CA CYS A 108 2.91 4.21 -13.27
C CYS A 108 2.31 5.52 -12.79
N GLN A 109 1.74 6.27 -13.73
CA GLN A 109 0.96 7.44 -13.38
C GLN A 109 -0.37 7.00 -12.76
N LEU A 110 -0.91 7.81 -11.87
CA LEU A 110 -2.27 7.61 -11.38
C LEU A 110 -3.24 7.67 -12.55
N ALA A 111 -4.23 6.79 -12.50
CA ALA A 111 -5.27 6.76 -13.51
C ALA A 111 -6.20 7.98 -13.39
#